data_275a4c2ef945ed20a55561a492ab8df2
#
_entry.id   275a4c2ef945ed20a55561a492ab8df2
#
_cell.length_a   1.000
_cell.length_b   1.000
_cell.length_c   1.000
_cell.angle_alpha   90.00
_cell.angle_beta   90.00
_cell.angle_gamma   90.00
#
_symmetry.space_group_name_H-M   'P 1'
#
loop_
_entity.id
_entity.type
_entity.pdbx_description
1 polymer ?
#
loop_
_entity_poly.entity_id
_entity_poly.type
_entity_poly.pdbx_seq_one_letter_code
_entity_poly.pdbx_strand_id
1 'polypeptide(L)'
;MLTRKQNELLLFIHQRIKETGVSPSFDEMKGALQLASKSGVHRLITALEERGFIRRLAHRARALEVLKLPESAAAMDSPNVPKGDLGPNVVRGNFAKPESDERESTVDIPILGRIAAGVPISAIQHETDRMPVPADMVTGGEHFALEVKGDSMIEAGIMDGDTVLIRRCQSAETGEIVVALVDDEEATLKRLRKKGGSIALEAANPEYETRIFGPDRVKVQGRLVGLIRRYH
;
A
#
# COMPACT_ATOMS: atom_id res chain seq x y z
N MET A 1 -14.64 22.27 21.54
CA MET A 1 -15.38 21.21 22.28
C MET A 1 -16.64 20.85 21.52
N LEU A 2 -17.02 19.57 21.48
CA LEU A 2 -18.31 19.13 20.93
C LEU A 2 -19.44 19.35 21.94
N THR A 3 -20.64 19.64 21.46
CA THR A 3 -21.83 19.64 22.32
C THR A 3 -22.20 18.18 22.66
N ARG A 4 -22.97 17.99 23.75
CA ARG A 4 -23.41 16.66 24.17
C ARG A 4 -24.08 15.87 23.03
N LYS A 5 -24.95 16.50 22.25
CA LYS A 5 -25.64 15.87 21.11
C LYS A 5 -24.74 15.55 19.94
N GLN A 6 -23.73 16.38 19.69
CA GLN A 6 -22.70 16.10 18.67
C GLN A 6 -21.84 14.91 19.08
N ASN A 7 -21.49 14.80 20.35
CA ASN A 7 -20.72 13.69 20.89
C ASN A 7 -21.53 12.37 20.81
N GLU A 8 -22.79 12.39 21.26
CA GLU A 8 -23.70 11.23 21.17
C GLU A 8 -23.85 10.74 19.72
N LEU A 9 -24.00 11.65 18.75
CA LEU A 9 -24.12 11.31 17.32
C LEU A 9 -22.83 10.69 16.78
N LEU A 10 -21.67 11.30 17.08
CA LEU A 10 -20.37 10.82 16.61
C LEU A 10 -20.08 9.40 17.12
N LEU A 11 -20.34 9.13 18.39
CA LEU A 11 -20.17 7.82 18.98
C LEU A 11 -21.13 6.79 18.38
N PHE A 12 -22.37 7.15 18.15
CA PHE A 12 -23.35 6.28 17.50
C PHE A 12 -22.95 5.92 16.06
N ILE A 13 -22.49 6.91 15.27
CA ILE A 13 -21.99 6.67 13.91
C ILE A 13 -20.77 5.74 13.95
N HIS A 14 -19.82 6.00 14.84
CA HIS A 14 -18.61 5.20 14.98
C HIS A 14 -18.92 3.75 15.34
N GLN A 15 -19.76 3.54 16.35
CA GLN A 15 -20.15 2.21 16.79
C GLN A 15 -20.88 1.44 15.68
N ARG A 16 -21.80 2.09 14.96
CA ARG A 16 -22.55 1.45 13.89
C ARG A 16 -21.68 1.04 12.71
N ILE A 17 -20.73 1.89 12.32
CA ILE A 17 -19.75 1.56 11.28
C ILE A 17 -18.87 0.38 11.73
N LYS A 18 -18.46 0.33 13.00
CA LYS A 18 -17.66 -0.75 13.56
C LYS A 18 -18.42 -2.10 13.58
N GLU A 19 -19.72 -2.08 13.86
CA GLU A 19 -20.57 -3.28 13.94
C GLU A 19 -21.00 -3.82 12.57
N THR A 20 -21.37 -2.92 11.64
CA THR A 20 -22.03 -3.30 10.39
C THR A 20 -21.21 -3.01 9.13
N GLY A 21 -20.11 -2.29 9.27
CA GLY A 21 -19.30 -1.80 8.14
C GLY A 21 -19.99 -0.70 7.32
N VAL A 22 -21.20 -0.26 7.70
CA VAL A 22 -21.99 0.72 6.96
C VAL A 22 -22.43 1.87 7.87
N SER A 23 -22.36 3.10 7.35
CA SER A 23 -22.84 4.27 8.07
C SER A 23 -24.36 4.22 8.30
N PRO A 24 -24.86 4.60 9.49
CA PRO A 24 -26.27 4.62 9.80
C PRO A 24 -27.03 5.60 8.92
N SER A 25 -28.32 5.32 8.67
CA SER A 25 -29.23 6.21 7.97
C SER A 25 -29.64 7.39 8.84
N PHE A 26 -30.17 8.47 8.22
CA PHE A 26 -30.71 9.62 8.97
C PHE A 26 -31.88 9.24 9.88
N ASP A 27 -32.66 8.22 9.54
CA ASP A 27 -33.75 7.72 10.38
C ASP A 27 -33.23 6.98 11.61
N GLU A 28 -32.21 6.17 11.46
CA GLU A 28 -31.53 5.49 12.58
C GLU A 28 -30.87 6.49 13.52
N MET A 29 -30.17 7.50 12.97
CA MET A 29 -29.55 8.57 13.76
C MET A 29 -30.60 9.41 14.49
N LYS A 30 -31.73 9.70 13.82
CA LYS A 30 -32.87 10.42 14.45
C LYS A 30 -33.43 9.63 15.62
N GLY A 31 -33.65 8.33 15.43
CA GLY A 31 -34.17 7.44 16.48
C GLY A 31 -33.22 7.31 17.66
N ALA A 32 -31.95 7.06 17.40
CA ALA A 32 -30.91 6.90 18.43
C ALA A 32 -30.73 8.14 19.31
N LEU A 33 -30.82 9.34 18.72
CA LEU A 33 -30.67 10.60 19.45
C LEU A 33 -32.00 11.20 19.95
N GLN A 34 -33.13 10.54 19.69
CA GLN A 34 -34.49 10.99 20.04
C GLN A 34 -34.77 12.41 19.52
N LEU A 35 -34.37 12.70 18.27
CA LEU A 35 -34.59 13.99 17.63
C LEU A 35 -35.96 14.05 16.96
N ALA A 36 -36.60 15.21 17.00
CA ALA A 36 -37.91 15.41 16.40
C ALA A 36 -37.91 15.36 14.87
N SER A 37 -36.80 15.73 14.22
CA SER A 37 -36.71 15.83 12.76
C SER A 37 -35.37 15.38 12.18
N LYS A 38 -35.36 14.96 10.90
CA LYS A 38 -34.14 14.69 10.11
C LYS A 38 -33.28 15.94 9.91
N SER A 39 -33.88 17.13 9.92
CA SER A 39 -33.15 18.41 9.83
C SER A 39 -32.23 18.63 11.02
N GLY A 40 -32.63 18.15 12.21
CA GLY A 40 -31.76 18.17 13.41
C GLY A 40 -30.52 17.29 13.24
N VAL A 41 -30.67 16.09 12.67
CA VAL A 41 -29.53 15.22 12.33
C VAL A 41 -28.62 15.89 11.33
N HIS A 42 -29.18 16.48 10.27
CA HIS A 42 -28.41 17.16 9.22
C HIS A 42 -27.52 18.28 9.79
N ARG A 43 -28.07 19.11 10.68
CA ARG A 43 -27.30 20.19 11.34
C ARG A 43 -26.15 19.65 12.18
N LEU A 44 -26.37 18.55 12.91
CA LEU A 44 -25.33 17.93 13.73
C LEU A 44 -24.21 17.33 12.86
N ILE A 45 -24.56 16.66 11.75
CA ILE A 45 -23.60 16.10 10.79
C ILE A 45 -22.77 17.22 10.15
N THR A 46 -23.40 18.31 9.68
CA THR A 46 -22.69 19.46 9.10
C THR A 46 -21.73 20.07 10.12
N ALA A 47 -22.16 20.26 11.35
CA ALA A 47 -21.29 20.81 12.39
C ALA A 47 -20.13 19.87 12.79
N LEU A 48 -20.29 18.56 12.70
CA LEU A 48 -19.20 17.58 12.91
C LEU A 48 -18.22 17.57 11.73
N GLU A 49 -18.72 17.73 10.51
CA GLU A 49 -17.93 17.84 9.28
C GLU A 49 -17.08 19.11 9.26
N GLU A 50 -17.67 20.28 9.54
CA GLU A 50 -16.98 21.58 9.65
C GLU A 50 -15.86 21.57 10.71
N ARG A 51 -16.03 20.79 11.77
CA ARG A 51 -15.03 20.63 12.83
C ARG A 51 -14.01 19.51 12.57
N GLY A 52 -14.11 18.82 11.43
CA GLY A 52 -13.18 17.79 11.02
C GLY A 52 -13.25 16.47 11.82
N PHE A 53 -14.41 16.16 12.43
CA PHE A 53 -14.64 14.89 13.11
C PHE A 53 -15.14 13.80 12.16
N ILE A 54 -15.90 14.19 11.13
CA ILE A 54 -16.41 13.27 10.10
C ILE A 54 -16.18 13.89 8.71
N ARG A 55 -16.23 13.05 7.69
CA ARG A 55 -16.16 13.43 6.27
C ARG A 55 -17.23 12.68 5.48
N ARG A 56 -17.89 13.38 4.53
CA ARG A 56 -18.77 12.73 3.55
C ARG A 56 -17.94 12.25 2.37
N LEU A 57 -18.10 10.99 1.99
CA LEU A 57 -17.46 10.45 0.81
C LEU A 57 -18.34 10.74 -0.43
N ALA A 58 -17.74 11.38 -1.44
CA ALA A 58 -18.39 11.64 -2.71
C ALA A 58 -18.75 10.32 -3.42
N HIS A 59 -19.84 10.31 -4.18
CA HIS A 59 -20.30 9.18 -5.01
C HIS A 59 -20.79 7.90 -4.29
N ARG A 60 -20.99 7.93 -2.98
CA ARG A 60 -21.65 6.84 -2.24
C ARG A 60 -22.79 7.39 -1.40
N ALA A 61 -24.01 6.96 -1.68
CA ALA A 61 -25.16 7.30 -0.84
C ALA A 61 -24.89 6.80 0.59
N ARG A 62 -24.99 7.69 1.58
CA ARG A 62 -24.83 7.42 3.02
C ARG A 62 -23.40 7.13 3.51
N ALA A 63 -22.35 7.48 2.79
CA ALA A 63 -20.99 7.22 3.24
C ALA A 63 -20.47 8.37 4.11
N LEU A 64 -20.43 8.14 5.42
CA LEU A 64 -19.76 8.99 6.42
C LEU A 64 -18.51 8.25 6.91
N GLU A 65 -17.40 8.96 6.98
CA GLU A 65 -16.15 8.49 7.54
C GLU A 65 -15.86 9.27 8.83
N VAL A 66 -15.51 8.57 9.91
CA VAL A 66 -15.11 9.19 11.17
C VAL A 66 -13.60 9.42 11.15
N LEU A 67 -13.18 10.68 11.19
CA LEU A 67 -11.77 11.09 11.14
C LEU A 67 -11.14 11.21 12.53
N LYS A 68 -11.94 11.64 13.53
CA LYS A 68 -11.46 11.85 14.91
C LYS A 68 -12.55 11.45 15.91
N LEU A 69 -12.15 10.87 17.03
CA LEU A 69 -13.01 10.62 18.18
C LEU A 69 -12.73 11.66 19.28
N PRO A 70 -13.72 12.04 20.11
CA PRO A 70 -13.50 12.90 21.25
C PRO A 70 -12.68 12.19 22.32
N GLU A 71 -11.86 12.94 23.07
CA GLU A 71 -11.00 12.39 24.14
C GLU A 71 -11.77 11.59 25.21
N SER A 72 -13.04 11.94 25.43
CA SER A 72 -13.92 11.17 26.33
C SER A 72 -14.29 9.77 25.85
N ALA A 73 -14.07 9.44 24.58
CA ALA A 73 -14.33 8.10 24.03
C ALA A 73 -13.10 7.17 24.13
N ALA A 74 -11.90 7.74 24.25
CA ALA A 74 -10.67 6.97 24.46
C ALA A 74 -10.64 6.23 25.82
N ALA A 75 -11.46 6.66 26.76
CA ALA A 75 -11.59 6.02 28.09
C ALA A 75 -12.57 4.83 28.14
N MET A 76 -13.32 4.58 27.07
CA MET A 76 -14.31 3.47 27.02
C MET A 76 -13.80 2.21 26.32
N ASP A 77 -12.60 2.21 25.80
CA ASP A 77 -11.96 1.01 25.20
C ASP A 77 -11.13 0.20 26.22
N SER A 78 -11.32 0.42 27.52
CA SER A 78 -10.77 -0.47 28.56
C SER A 78 -11.78 -1.59 28.84
N PRO A 79 -11.38 -2.85 28.70
CA PRO A 79 -12.26 -3.98 28.98
C PRO A 79 -12.36 -4.19 30.50
N ASN A 80 -13.21 -3.43 31.18
CA ASN A 80 -13.65 -3.77 32.52
C ASN A 80 -15.07 -4.36 32.42
N VAL A 81 -15.15 -5.61 32.00
CA VAL A 81 -16.38 -6.39 32.03
C VAL A 81 -16.53 -6.95 33.43
N PRO A 82 -17.64 -6.66 34.15
CA PRO A 82 -17.93 -7.29 35.43
C PRO A 82 -18.03 -8.81 35.24
N LYS A 83 -17.44 -9.57 36.15
CA LYS A 83 -17.57 -11.03 36.22
C LYS A 83 -19.03 -11.41 36.51
N GLY A 84 -19.87 -11.48 35.48
CA GLY A 84 -21.16 -12.07 35.50
C GLY A 84 -21.06 -13.55 35.12
N ASP A 85 -21.64 -14.41 35.92
CA ASP A 85 -21.72 -15.85 35.73
C ASP A 85 -22.49 -16.15 34.42
N LEU A 86 -21.79 -16.50 33.38
CA LEU A 86 -22.35 -16.90 32.09
C LEU A 86 -22.61 -18.42 32.17
N GLY A 87 -23.85 -18.85 32.05
CA GLY A 87 -24.28 -20.23 32.16
C GLY A 87 -23.51 -21.24 31.28
N PRO A 88 -23.71 -22.56 31.47
CA PRO A 88 -22.80 -23.63 31.05
C PRO A 88 -22.66 -23.87 29.53
N ASN A 89 -23.27 -23.05 28.67
CA ASN A 89 -23.28 -23.24 27.22
C ASN A 89 -22.58 -22.10 26.44
N VAL A 90 -21.79 -21.25 27.11
CA VAL A 90 -21.02 -20.22 26.45
C VAL A 90 -19.57 -20.71 26.23
N VAL A 91 -19.28 -21.19 25.03
CA VAL A 91 -17.91 -21.42 24.60
C VAL A 91 -17.23 -20.05 24.47
N ARG A 92 -16.36 -19.73 25.41
CA ARG A 92 -15.45 -18.59 25.25
C ARG A 92 -14.48 -18.92 24.11
N GLY A 93 -14.83 -18.50 22.90
CA GLY A 93 -13.83 -18.36 21.85
C GLY A 93 -12.82 -17.34 22.36
N ASN A 94 -11.60 -17.77 22.60
CA ASN A 94 -10.48 -16.86 22.81
C ASN A 94 -10.18 -16.22 21.47
N PHE A 95 -11.00 -15.24 21.06
CA PHE A 95 -10.64 -14.30 20.03
C PHE A 95 -9.59 -13.38 20.69
N ALA A 96 -8.40 -13.96 20.94
CA ALA A 96 -7.23 -13.14 21.04
C ALA A 96 -7.29 -12.28 19.78
N LYS A 97 -7.62 -11.00 19.95
CA LYS A 97 -7.34 -9.97 18.97
C LYS A 97 -5.92 -10.32 18.54
N PRO A 98 -5.66 -10.66 17.28
CA PRO A 98 -4.28 -10.73 16.86
C PRO A 98 -3.72 -9.40 17.33
N GLU A 99 -2.69 -9.43 18.15
CA GLU A 99 -1.88 -8.27 18.41
C GLU A 99 -1.27 -7.90 17.07
N SER A 100 -2.08 -7.21 16.26
CA SER A 100 -1.62 -6.48 15.09
C SER A 100 -0.88 -5.23 15.58
N ASP A 101 0.15 -5.43 16.39
CA ASP A 101 1.31 -4.59 16.42
C ASP A 101 2.28 -4.95 15.28
N GLU A 102 1.79 -5.66 14.29
CA GLU A 102 2.21 -5.45 12.92
C GLU A 102 1.58 -4.13 12.45
N ARG A 103 2.03 -3.02 12.98
CA ARG A 103 2.29 -1.84 12.17
C ARG A 103 3.00 -2.45 10.98
N GLU A 104 2.36 -2.40 9.81
CA GLU A 104 3.03 -2.76 8.56
C GLU A 104 4.35 -2.01 8.61
N SER A 105 5.41 -2.73 8.99
CA SER A 105 6.73 -2.12 9.12
C SER A 105 7.12 -1.76 7.71
N THR A 106 6.98 -0.49 7.37
CA THR A 106 7.42 0.03 6.10
C THR A 106 8.91 0.34 6.19
N VAL A 107 9.61 0.02 5.13
CA VAL A 107 11.02 0.35 4.95
C VAL A 107 11.11 1.39 3.84
N ASP A 108 11.79 2.50 4.10
CA ASP A 108 12.04 3.50 3.07
C ASP A 108 13.19 3.05 2.19
N ILE A 109 12.91 2.80 0.91
CA ILE A 109 13.91 2.43 -0.09
C ILE A 109 14.20 3.60 -1.03
N PRO A 110 15.48 3.78 -1.46
CA PRO A 110 15.84 4.84 -2.39
C PRO A 110 15.31 4.54 -3.80
N ILE A 111 14.81 5.58 -4.47
CA ILE A 111 14.52 5.58 -5.90
C ILE A 111 15.75 6.14 -6.61
N LEU A 112 16.42 5.31 -7.42
CA LEU A 112 17.66 5.67 -8.11
C LEU A 112 17.43 6.23 -9.52
N GLY A 113 16.23 6.70 -9.83
CA GLY A 113 15.89 7.31 -11.12
C GLY A 113 15.10 6.39 -12.03
N ARG A 114 15.28 6.56 -13.35
CA ARG A 114 14.47 5.90 -14.38
C ARG A 114 15.30 4.91 -15.19
N ILE A 115 14.69 3.76 -15.50
CA ILE A 115 15.29 2.74 -16.35
C ILE A 115 14.48 2.56 -17.63
N ALA A 116 15.15 2.66 -18.79
CA ALA A 116 14.60 2.37 -20.10
C ALA A 116 15.49 1.35 -20.83
N ALA A 117 15.17 1.01 -22.06
CA ALA A 117 16.08 0.25 -22.89
C ALA A 117 17.25 1.16 -23.32
N GLY A 118 18.48 0.84 -22.85
CA GLY A 118 19.69 1.56 -23.26
C GLY A 118 19.95 2.90 -22.56
N VAL A 119 19.61 3.02 -21.27
CA VAL A 119 19.91 4.24 -20.50
C VAL A 119 21.35 4.24 -19.99
N PRO A 120 22.06 5.39 -20.03
CA PRO A 120 23.36 5.50 -19.37
C PRO A 120 23.27 5.16 -17.89
N ILE A 121 24.28 4.48 -17.34
CA ILE A 121 24.32 4.11 -15.91
C ILE A 121 24.17 5.32 -14.99
N SER A 122 24.64 6.47 -15.39
CA SER A 122 24.51 7.72 -14.62
C SER A 122 23.06 8.07 -14.29
N ALA A 123 22.10 7.59 -15.09
CA ALA A 123 20.67 7.82 -14.84
C ALA A 123 20.11 7.02 -13.66
N ILE A 124 20.86 6.02 -13.17
CA ILE A 124 20.44 5.15 -12.04
C ILE A 124 21.47 5.14 -10.90
N GLN A 125 22.39 6.08 -10.85
CA GLN A 125 23.42 6.16 -9.81
C GLN A 125 23.09 7.08 -8.65
N HIS A 126 22.15 8.01 -8.84
CA HIS A 126 21.82 9.01 -7.84
C HIS A 126 20.42 8.77 -7.28
N GLU A 127 20.33 8.82 -5.95
CA GLU A 127 19.04 8.82 -5.25
C GLU A 127 18.26 10.09 -5.63
N THR A 128 17.08 9.91 -6.21
CA THR A 128 16.19 11.01 -6.60
C THR A 128 15.08 11.25 -5.60
N ASP A 129 14.65 10.18 -4.90
CA ASP A 129 13.56 10.21 -3.91
C ASP A 129 13.63 8.94 -3.05
N ARG A 130 12.74 8.83 -2.07
CA ARG A 130 12.51 7.63 -1.25
C ARG A 130 11.04 7.24 -1.26
N MET A 131 10.78 5.96 -1.16
CA MET A 131 9.41 5.47 -1.06
C MET A 131 9.26 4.45 0.06
N PRO A 132 8.19 4.55 0.88
CA PRO A 132 7.86 3.53 1.85
C PRO A 132 7.29 2.29 1.14
N VAL A 133 7.83 1.12 1.44
CA VAL A 133 7.32 -0.18 0.98
C VAL A 133 7.12 -1.12 2.17
N PRO A 134 6.14 -2.05 2.11
CA PRO A 134 5.98 -3.08 3.13
C PRO A 134 7.28 -3.88 3.32
N ALA A 135 7.67 -4.12 4.57
CA ALA A 135 8.95 -4.77 4.88
C ALA A 135 9.03 -6.21 4.36
N ASP A 136 7.89 -6.88 4.20
CA ASP A 136 7.78 -8.23 3.62
C ASP A 136 8.14 -8.28 2.13
N MET A 137 7.99 -7.16 1.40
CA MET A 137 8.38 -7.04 -0.01
C MET A 137 9.89 -6.86 -0.21
N VAL A 138 10.63 -6.46 0.83
CA VAL A 138 12.06 -6.09 0.75
C VAL A 138 12.90 -6.87 1.75
N THR A 139 12.75 -8.19 1.72
CA THR A 139 13.49 -9.09 2.63
C THR A 139 14.87 -9.43 2.10
N GLY A 140 15.86 -9.46 3.00
CA GLY A 140 17.20 -10.02 2.76
C GLY A 140 18.08 -9.20 1.82
N GLY A 141 18.78 -8.21 2.34
CA GLY A 141 19.79 -7.43 1.63
C GLY A 141 19.36 -6.00 1.29
N GLU A 142 20.18 -5.33 0.50
CA GLU A 142 19.96 -3.94 0.08
C GLU A 142 18.98 -3.89 -1.11
N HIS A 143 18.05 -2.96 -1.05
CA HIS A 143 17.02 -2.76 -2.08
C HIS A 143 17.04 -1.32 -2.59
N PHE A 144 16.66 -1.17 -3.85
CA PHE A 144 16.40 0.13 -4.47
C PHE A 144 15.23 0.03 -5.43
N ALA A 145 14.66 1.15 -5.80
CA ALA A 145 13.57 1.24 -6.75
C ALA A 145 14.00 2.00 -8.01
N LEU A 146 13.38 1.65 -9.14
CA LEU A 146 13.55 2.34 -10.42
C LEU A 146 12.18 2.58 -11.06
N GLU A 147 11.96 3.75 -11.63
CA GLU A 147 10.79 4.03 -12.46
C GLU A 147 11.04 3.49 -13.88
N VAL A 148 10.13 2.66 -14.37
CA VAL A 148 10.23 2.05 -15.70
C VAL A 148 9.79 3.04 -16.76
N LYS A 149 10.57 3.15 -17.84
CA LYS A 149 10.24 3.91 -19.02
C LYS A 149 10.25 3.03 -20.26
N GLY A 150 9.15 3.07 -21.02
CA GLY A 150 8.96 2.25 -22.22
C GLY A 150 8.26 0.90 -21.93
N ASP A 151 8.19 0.07 -22.96
CA ASP A 151 7.34 -1.12 -23.02
C ASP A 151 8.13 -2.42 -23.27
N SER A 152 9.44 -2.39 -23.16
CA SER A 152 10.31 -3.54 -23.48
C SER A 152 10.04 -4.79 -22.59
N MET A 153 9.30 -4.65 -21.51
CA MET A 153 8.98 -5.72 -20.55
C MET A 153 7.45 -5.91 -20.36
N ILE A 154 6.65 -5.47 -21.33
CA ILE A 154 5.18 -5.46 -21.23
C ILE A 154 4.57 -6.86 -21.07
N GLU A 155 5.10 -7.88 -21.77
CA GLU A 155 4.63 -9.26 -21.63
C GLU A 155 5.04 -9.92 -20.31
N ALA A 156 5.95 -9.31 -19.56
CA ALA A 156 6.24 -9.68 -18.18
C ALA A 156 5.34 -8.93 -17.18
N GLY A 157 4.36 -8.16 -17.66
CA GLY A 157 3.45 -7.36 -16.84
C GLY A 157 4.05 -6.07 -16.32
N ILE A 158 5.24 -5.66 -16.80
CA ILE A 158 5.91 -4.41 -16.42
C ILE A 158 5.64 -3.35 -17.49
N MET A 159 4.99 -2.25 -17.09
CA MET A 159 4.53 -1.20 -18.01
C MET A 159 5.27 0.12 -17.78
N ASP A 160 5.15 1.02 -18.73
CA ASP A 160 5.63 2.40 -18.59
C ASP A 160 5.03 3.08 -17.35
N GLY A 161 5.84 3.74 -16.54
CA GLY A 161 5.44 4.38 -15.28
C GLY A 161 5.37 3.46 -14.06
N ASP A 162 5.59 2.16 -14.20
CA ASP A 162 5.72 1.27 -13.04
C ASP A 162 6.96 1.59 -12.23
N THR A 163 6.89 1.33 -10.93
CA THR A 163 8.05 1.35 -10.03
C THR A 163 8.46 -0.09 -9.72
N VAL A 164 9.64 -0.51 -10.16
CA VAL A 164 10.19 -1.84 -9.90
C VAL A 164 11.08 -1.82 -8.66
N LEU A 165 10.89 -2.82 -7.78
CA LEU A 165 11.69 -3.04 -6.58
C LEU A 165 12.80 -4.04 -6.90
N ILE A 166 14.03 -3.63 -6.73
CA ILE A 166 15.21 -4.40 -7.10
C ILE A 166 16.01 -4.74 -5.84
N ARG A 167 16.28 -6.03 -5.64
CA ARG A 167 17.24 -6.47 -4.63
C ARG A 167 18.64 -6.47 -5.24
N ARG A 168 19.56 -5.75 -4.62
CA ARG A 168 20.96 -5.66 -5.07
C ARG A 168 21.64 -7.03 -5.00
N CYS A 169 22.23 -7.46 -6.10
CA CYS A 169 23.00 -8.69 -6.19
C CYS A 169 23.95 -8.63 -7.40
N GLN A 170 25.02 -9.42 -7.35
CA GLN A 170 26.00 -9.53 -8.46
C GLN A 170 25.75 -10.74 -9.36
N SER A 171 24.82 -11.59 -9.00
CA SER A 171 24.46 -12.79 -9.79
C SER A 171 22.95 -13.03 -9.72
N ALA A 172 22.42 -13.64 -10.77
CA ALA A 172 21.01 -14.04 -10.86
C ALA A 172 20.91 -15.34 -11.68
N GLU A 173 19.78 -16.04 -11.52
CA GLU A 173 19.52 -17.29 -12.24
C GLU A 173 18.92 -17.04 -13.62
N THR A 174 19.02 -18.02 -14.50
CA THR A 174 18.37 -17.99 -15.81
C THR A 174 16.85 -17.90 -15.65
N GLY A 175 16.23 -16.91 -16.29
CA GLY A 175 14.79 -16.63 -16.24
C GLY A 175 14.43 -15.48 -15.30
N GLU A 176 15.31 -15.08 -14.39
CA GLU A 176 15.06 -13.91 -13.54
C GLU A 176 15.10 -12.60 -14.34
N ILE A 177 14.29 -11.63 -13.92
CA ILE A 177 14.33 -10.27 -14.45
C ILE A 177 15.35 -9.48 -13.64
N VAL A 178 16.31 -8.88 -14.32
CA VAL A 178 17.46 -8.21 -13.71
C VAL A 178 17.66 -6.80 -14.26
N VAL A 179 18.24 -5.96 -13.43
CA VAL A 179 18.93 -4.75 -13.88
C VAL A 179 20.35 -5.17 -14.23
N ALA A 180 20.70 -5.09 -15.49
CA ALA A 180 22.01 -5.43 -16.02
C ALA A 180 22.71 -4.18 -16.54
N LEU A 181 24.00 -4.10 -16.27
CA LEU A 181 24.91 -3.12 -16.83
C LEU A 181 25.70 -3.78 -17.97
N VAL A 182 25.61 -3.21 -19.15
CA VAL A 182 26.31 -3.65 -20.36
C VAL A 182 27.49 -2.74 -20.62
N ASP A 183 28.66 -3.31 -20.82
CA ASP A 183 29.94 -2.61 -21.14
C ASP A 183 30.29 -1.48 -20.13
N ASP A 184 29.81 -1.58 -18.89
CA ASP A 184 29.96 -0.56 -17.85
C ASP A 184 29.29 0.80 -18.16
N GLU A 185 28.49 0.89 -19.20
CA GLU A 185 27.91 2.15 -19.69
C GLU A 185 26.38 2.14 -19.70
N GLU A 186 25.76 1.04 -20.16
CA GLU A 186 24.33 0.97 -20.42
C GLU A 186 23.61 0.11 -19.38
N ALA A 187 22.69 0.70 -18.64
CA ALA A 187 21.80 -0.02 -17.73
C ALA A 187 20.48 -0.39 -18.43
N THR A 188 20.01 -1.62 -18.20
CA THR A 188 18.76 -2.12 -18.79
C THR A 188 18.05 -3.10 -17.89
N LEU A 189 16.70 -3.15 -17.98
CA LEU A 189 15.86 -4.14 -17.30
C LEU A 189 15.45 -5.21 -18.31
N LYS A 190 15.91 -6.46 -18.11
CA LYS A 190 15.68 -7.57 -19.06
C LYS A 190 15.59 -8.90 -18.33
N ARG A 191 15.06 -9.91 -19.01
CA ARG A 191 15.13 -11.30 -18.55
C ARG A 191 16.51 -11.86 -18.87
N LEU A 192 17.17 -12.39 -17.85
CA LEU A 192 18.49 -12.99 -17.97
C LEU A 192 18.38 -14.43 -18.49
N ARG A 193 19.16 -14.76 -19.52
CA ARG A 193 19.37 -16.14 -19.97
C ARG A 193 20.88 -16.43 -20.05
N LYS A 194 21.30 -17.51 -19.42
CA LYS A 194 22.69 -17.99 -19.48
C LYS A 194 22.75 -19.29 -20.24
N LYS A 195 23.58 -19.38 -21.25
CA LYS A 195 23.79 -20.60 -22.03
C LYS A 195 25.21 -20.66 -22.57
N GLY A 196 25.94 -21.72 -22.21
CA GLY A 196 27.26 -22.04 -22.83
C GLY A 196 28.29 -20.93 -22.75
N GLY A 197 28.37 -20.17 -21.64
CA GLY A 197 29.32 -19.06 -21.49
C GLY A 197 28.87 -17.76 -22.13
N SER A 198 27.65 -17.67 -22.68
CA SER A 198 27.03 -16.45 -23.19
C SER A 198 25.89 -15.99 -22.29
N ILE A 199 25.68 -14.70 -22.22
CA ILE A 199 24.57 -14.06 -21.52
C ILE A 199 23.65 -13.40 -22.55
N ALA A 200 22.38 -13.81 -22.60
CA ALA A 200 21.36 -13.13 -23.36
C ALA A 200 20.49 -12.27 -22.44
N LEU A 201 20.27 -11.03 -22.84
CA LEU A 201 19.35 -10.09 -22.24
C LEU A 201 18.10 -10.01 -23.13
N GLU A 202 17.03 -10.67 -22.67
CA GLU A 202 15.81 -10.86 -23.43
C GLU A 202 14.75 -9.85 -22.99
N ALA A 203 14.21 -9.10 -23.93
CA ALA A 203 13.03 -8.28 -23.70
C ALA A 203 11.80 -9.19 -23.56
N ALA A 204 10.83 -8.76 -22.79
CA ALA A 204 9.50 -9.37 -22.74
C ALA A 204 8.53 -8.53 -23.61
N ASN A 205 8.91 -8.33 -24.85
CA ASN A 205 8.15 -7.68 -25.90
C ASN A 205 8.78 -8.09 -27.26
N PRO A 206 8.04 -8.73 -28.19
CA PRO A 206 8.53 -9.21 -29.47
C PRO A 206 9.11 -8.12 -30.39
N GLU A 207 8.75 -6.86 -30.17
CA GLU A 207 9.27 -5.72 -30.92
C GLU A 207 10.75 -5.41 -30.61
N TYR A 208 11.29 -6.01 -29.56
CA TYR A 208 12.69 -5.81 -29.14
C TYR A 208 13.53 -7.05 -29.34
N GLU A 209 14.66 -6.91 -29.96
CA GLU A 209 15.58 -8.01 -30.19
C GLU A 209 16.30 -8.45 -28.92
N THR A 210 16.52 -9.77 -28.79
CA THR A 210 17.36 -10.34 -27.74
C THR A 210 18.82 -10.05 -28.03
N ARG A 211 19.49 -9.38 -27.11
CA ARG A 211 20.94 -9.06 -27.21
C ARG A 211 21.76 -10.12 -26.50
N ILE A 212 22.78 -10.67 -27.21
CA ILE A 212 23.66 -11.72 -26.67
C ILE A 212 25.06 -11.15 -26.49
N PHE A 213 25.65 -11.40 -25.33
CA PHE A 213 26.93 -10.86 -24.91
C PHE A 213 27.86 -11.95 -24.38
N GLY A 214 29.16 -11.70 -24.42
CA GLY A 214 30.12 -12.43 -23.58
C GLY A 214 29.89 -12.15 -22.08
N PRO A 215 30.28 -13.08 -21.20
CA PRO A 215 30.03 -12.96 -19.77
C PRO A 215 30.68 -11.73 -19.12
N ASP A 216 31.81 -11.30 -19.65
CA ASP A 216 32.58 -10.17 -19.12
C ASP A 216 31.94 -8.80 -19.44
N ARG A 217 31.00 -8.76 -20.38
CA ARG A 217 30.34 -7.54 -20.84
C ARG A 217 29.05 -7.23 -20.08
N VAL A 218 28.54 -8.13 -19.24
CA VAL A 218 27.28 -7.97 -18.52
C VAL A 218 27.50 -8.13 -17.02
N LYS A 219 27.20 -7.09 -16.28
CA LYS A 219 27.24 -7.09 -14.82
C LYS A 219 25.82 -6.95 -14.25
N VAL A 220 25.38 -7.94 -13.48
CA VAL A 220 24.09 -7.86 -12.78
C VAL A 220 24.21 -6.85 -11.63
N GLN A 221 23.32 -5.87 -11.59
CA GLN A 221 23.23 -4.86 -10.53
C GLN A 221 22.19 -5.24 -9.46
N GLY A 222 21.22 -6.06 -9.84
CA GLY A 222 20.17 -6.54 -8.95
C GLY A 222 19.10 -7.32 -9.71
N ARG A 223 18.21 -7.97 -8.95
CA ARG A 223 17.09 -8.73 -9.48
C ARG A 223 15.75 -8.15 -9.03
N LEU A 224 14.75 -8.28 -9.86
CA LEU A 224 13.37 -7.88 -9.57
C LEU A 224 12.84 -8.72 -8.41
N VAL A 225 12.26 -8.07 -7.40
CA VAL A 225 11.58 -8.72 -6.27
C VAL A 225 10.14 -8.27 -6.12
N GLY A 226 9.76 -7.13 -6.68
CA GLY A 226 8.41 -6.61 -6.61
C GLY A 226 8.16 -5.49 -7.62
N LEU A 227 6.88 -5.11 -7.75
CA LEU A 227 6.44 -4.05 -8.63
C LEU A 227 5.31 -3.28 -7.95
N ILE A 228 5.34 -1.96 -8.08
CA ILE A 228 4.28 -1.08 -7.60
C ILE A 228 3.74 -0.30 -8.79
N ARG A 229 2.43 -0.37 -9.00
CA ARG A 229 1.72 0.40 -10.03
C ARG A 229 0.72 1.34 -9.38
N ARG A 230 0.71 2.59 -9.81
CA ARG A 230 -0.27 3.59 -9.40
C ARG A 230 -1.23 3.87 -10.56
N TYR A 231 -2.52 3.89 -10.24
CA TYR A 231 -3.57 4.28 -11.18
C TYR A 231 -4.07 5.68 -10.77
N HIS A 232 -4.14 6.58 -11.73
CA HIS A 232 -4.57 7.98 -11.54
C HIS A 232 -5.97 8.20 -12.10
#